data_f1d40a60f350a655b827a237d76c988e
#
_entry.id   f1d40a60f350a655b827a237d76c988e
#
_cell.length_a   1.000
_cell.length_b   1.000
_cell.length_c   1.000
_cell.angle_alpha   90.00
_cell.angle_beta   90.00
_cell.angle_gamma   90.00
#
_symmetry.space_group_name_H-M   'P 1'
#
loop_
_entity.id
_entity.type
_entity.pdbx_description
1 polymer ?
#
loop_
_entity_poly.entity_id
_entity_poly.type
_entity_poly.pdbx_seq_one_letter_code
_entity_poly.pdbx_strand_id
1 'polypeptide(L)'
;MSKVSVLVVDDASFIRDLVKNCLRNYFPGIRIEDAVNGRKAQALLTRESFDLVLCDWEMPEMSGLELLAWCREQDRLKTLPFIMVTSRGDKENVVQAIQAGVSDFVSKPFTNEQLLTKVKKALTKAGLLDAAMASAPIRVSTTLGNDSLNALTGGKAQVVAPSSVARPAPKPAPVAKPAAQAQAGRGQGQLRLPSGIQPCVIKALSLKEALLVVRRGEVLPQVLSSAVLDLEQGERAEVARLNGYLHAIVAYEPKPDSDWLQLTFRFVDQDAEKMNYLSRLIAHGTAQKHFVPGA
;
A
#
# COMPACT_ATOMS: atom_id res chain seq x y z
N MET A 1 -25.08 -18.64 8.27
CA MET A 1 -24.02 -18.61 7.23
C MET A 1 -22.70 -18.33 7.92
N SER A 2 -21.69 -19.14 7.70
CA SER A 2 -20.33 -18.89 8.23
C SER A 2 -19.75 -17.65 7.54
N LYS A 3 -19.11 -16.77 8.32
CA LYS A 3 -18.41 -15.61 7.76
C LYS A 3 -17.17 -16.08 7.01
N VAL A 4 -16.86 -15.43 5.91
CA VAL A 4 -15.60 -15.65 5.17
C VAL A 4 -14.43 -15.25 6.06
N SER A 5 -13.47 -16.15 6.27
CA SER A 5 -12.33 -15.95 7.17
C SER A 5 -11.08 -15.60 6.38
N VAL A 6 -10.48 -14.46 6.69
CA VAL A 6 -9.27 -13.92 6.02
C VAL A 6 -8.14 -13.80 7.04
N LEU A 7 -6.96 -14.32 6.68
CA LEU A 7 -5.74 -14.17 7.47
C LEU A 7 -4.84 -13.11 6.82
N VAL A 8 -4.45 -12.10 7.59
CA VAL A 8 -3.52 -11.04 7.18
C VAL A 8 -2.19 -11.23 7.90
N VAL A 9 -1.11 -11.41 7.15
CA VAL A 9 0.22 -11.69 7.68
C VAL A 9 1.21 -10.63 7.19
N ASP A 10 1.79 -9.90 8.11
CA ASP A 10 2.78 -8.84 7.81
C ASP A 10 3.48 -8.50 9.14
N ASP A 11 4.76 -8.23 9.15
CA ASP A 11 5.48 -7.87 10.38
C ASP A 11 5.15 -6.43 10.83
N ALA A 12 4.84 -5.55 9.88
CA ALA A 12 4.49 -4.17 10.12
C ALA A 12 3.02 -4.03 10.59
N SER A 13 2.80 -3.67 11.87
CA SER A 13 1.47 -3.49 12.45
C SER A 13 0.60 -2.51 11.67
N PHE A 14 1.20 -1.41 11.18
CA PHE A 14 0.49 -0.42 10.39
C PHE A 14 -0.06 -1.00 9.08
N ILE A 15 0.71 -1.83 8.38
CA ILE A 15 0.25 -2.48 7.13
C ILE A 15 -0.88 -3.46 7.42
N ARG A 16 -0.76 -4.26 8.51
CA ARG A 16 -1.86 -5.15 8.93
C ARG A 16 -3.13 -4.35 9.20
N ASP A 17 -3.04 -3.23 9.93
CA ASP A 17 -4.20 -2.39 10.23
C ASP A 17 -4.78 -1.71 8.98
N LEU A 18 -3.94 -1.25 8.08
CA LEU A 18 -4.36 -0.68 6.78
C LEU A 18 -5.16 -1.72 5.97
N VAL A 19 -4.61 -2.92 5.81
CA VAL A 19 -5.27 -4.02 5.09
C VAL A 19 -6.58 -4.43 5.78
N LYS A 20 -6.57 -4.62 7.11
CA LYS A 20 -7.77 -4.97 7.90
C LYS A 20 -8.87 -3.92 7.74
N ASN A 21 -8.54 -2.63 7.85
CA ASN A 21 -9.50 -1.55 7.72
C ASN A 21 -10.07 -1.46 6.30
N CYS A 22 -9.22 -1.61 5.28
CA CYS A 22 -9.64 -1.66 3.88
C CYS A 22 -10.65 -2.80 3.64
N LEU A 23 -10.35 -4.00 4.14
CA LEU A 23 -11.21 -5.17 3.97
C LEU A 23 -12.53 -5.04 4.75
N ARG A 24 -12.49 -4.61 6.02
CA ARG A 24 -13.71 -4.43 6.84
C ARG A 24 -14.67 -3.40 6.25
N ASN A 25 -14.15 -2.32 5.72
CA ASN A 25 -14.95 -1.26 5.12
C ASN A 25 -15.66 -1.73 3.85
N TYR A 26 -15.06 -2.65 3.11
CA TYR A 26 -15.59 -3.09 1.82
C TYR A 26 -16.37 -4.42 1.91
N PHE A 27 -15.96 -5.33 2.77
CA PHE A 27 -16.55 -6.66 2.92
C PHE A 27 -17.11 -6.86 4.34
N PRO A 28 -18.36 -6.47 4.61
CA PRO A 28 -18.95 -6.56 5.96
C PRO A 28 -19.14 -8.00 6.46
N GLY A 29 -19.20 -8.97 5.54
CA GLY A 29 -19.39 -10.40 5.85
C GLY A 29 -18.11 -11.15 6.20
N ILE A 30 -16.95 -10.48 6.34
CA ILE A 30 -15.68 -11.17 6.62
C ILE A 30 -15.34 -11.16 8.11
N ARG A 31 -14.65 -12.21 8.53
CA ARG A 31 -13.87 -12.29 9.76
C ARG A 31 -12.39 -12.17 9.41
N ILE A 32 -11.65 -11.33 10.11
CA ILE A 32 -10.23 -11.13 9.84
C ILE A 32 -9.44 -11.45 11.10
N GLU A 33 -8.47 -12.35 10.94
CA GLU A 33 -7.39 -12.61 11.90
C GLU A 33 -6.07 -12.08 11.34
N ASP A 34 -5.11 -11.78 12.22
CA ASP A 34 -3.80 -11.31 11.78
C ASP A 34 -2.65 -12.01 12.50
N ALA A 35 -1.51 -12.10 11.81
CA ALA A 35 -0.28 -12.66 12.32
C ALA A 35 0.90 -11.75 11.99
N VAL A 36 1.89 -11.69 12.87
CA VAL A 36 3.05 -10.80 12.75
C VAL A 36 4.22 -11.44 11.98
N ASN A 37 4.16 -12.73 11.71
CA ASN A 37 5.17 -13.48 10.93
C ASN A 37 4.60 -14.81 10.43
N GLY A 38 5.36 -15.47 9.56
CA GLY A 38 4.95 -16.77 8.99
C GLY A 38 4.76 -17.88 10.01
N ARG A 39 5.54 -17.91 11.09
CA ARG A 39 5.39 -18.92 12.17
C ARG A 39 4.06 -18.81 12.90
N LYS A 40 3.65 -17.58 13.26
CA LYS A 40 2.34 -17.35 13.89
C LYS A 40 1.20 -17.65 12.92
N ALA A 41 1.35 -17.28 11.65
CA ALA A 41 0.37 -17.62 10.61
C ALA A 41 0.24 -19.13 10.43
N GLN A 42 1.33 -19.87 10.41
CA GLN A 42 1.35 -21.34 10.36
C GLN A 42 0.57 -21.96 11.53
N ALA A 43 0.80 -21.48 12.75
CA ALA A 43 0.09 -21.94 13.93
C ALA A 43 -1.43 -21.68 13.85
N LEU A 44 -1.86 -20.54 13.31
CA LEU A 44 -3.28 -20.21 13.08
C LEU A 44 -3.89 -21.12 12.00
N LEU A 45 -3.22 -21.29 10.86
CA LEU A 45 -3.66 -22.15 9.75
C LEU A 45 -3.76 -23.65 10.15
N THR A 46 -2.99 -24.06 11.14
CA THR A 46 -3.09 -25.43 11.68
C THR A 46 -4.33 -25.62 12.55
N ARG A 47 -4.75 -24.58 13.28
CA ARG A 47 -5.83 -24.63 14.26
C ARG A 47 -7.20 -24.23 13.69
N GLU A 48 -7.21 -23.31 12.75
CA GLU A 48 -8.43 -22.71 12.20
C GLU A 48 -8.47 -22.81 10.68
N SER A 49 -9.66 -22.70 10.12
CA SER A 49 -9.85 -22.69 8.67
C SER A 49 -9.96 -21.24 8.18
N PHE A 50 -9.26 -20.95 7.11
CA PHE A 50 -9.30 -19.67 6.42
C PHE A 50 -9.67 -19.87 4.96
N ASP A 51 -10.29 -18.85 4.37
CA ASP A 51 -10.75 -18.83 3.00
C ASP A 51 -9.84 -18.01 2.09
N LEU A 52 -8.98 -17.17 2.66
CA LEU A 52 -8.01 -16.33 1.96
C LEU A 52 -6.85 -15.96 2.90
N VAL A 53 -5.62 -15.97 2.37
CA VAL A 53 -4.44 -15.43 3.03
C VAL A 53 -3.91 -14.24 2.23
N LEU A 54 -3.64 -13.14 2.93
CA LEU A 54 -2.87 -11.99 2.45
C LEU A 54 -1.57 -11.95 3.23
N CYS A 55 -0.43 -12.12 2.58
CA CYS A 55 0.84 -12.32 3.26
C CYS A 55 1.95 -11.47 2.65
N ASP A 56 2.72 -10.79 3.51
CA ASP A 56 3.97 -10.19 3.07
C ASP A 56 5.00 -11.26 2.73
N TRP A 57 5.94 -10.91 1.89
CA TRP A 57 7.06 -11.76 1.51
C TRP A 57 8.15 -11.76 2.58
N GLU A 58 8.58 -10.54 2.97
CA GLU A 58 9.70 -10.33 3.87
C GLU A 58 9.23 -10.22 5.30
N MET A 59 9.39 -11.30 6.05
CA MET A 59 9.05 -11.34 7.47
C MET A 59 10.13 -12.10 8.25
N PRO A 60 10.34 -11.75 9.53
CA PRO A 60 11.27 -12.47 10.39
C PRO A 60 10.78 -13.90 10.68
N GLU A 61 11.69 -14.78 11.05
CA GLU A 61 11.49 -16.18 11.43
C GLU A 61 11.03 -17.11 10.29
N MET A 62 10.03 -16.71 9.52
CA MET A 62 9.49 -17.44 8.38
C MET A 62 8.93 -16.44 7.37
N SER A 63 9.49 -16.46 6.17
CA SER A 63 9.05 -15.63 5.05
C SER A 63 7.68 -16.05 4.51
N GLY A 64 7.03 -15.15 3.76
CA GLY A 64 5.77 -15.46 3.10
C GLY A 64 5.90 -16.57 2.05
N LEU A 65 7.06 -16.69 1.39
CA LEU A 65 7.32 -17.75 0.43
C LEU A 65 7.41 -19.12 1.09
N GLU A 66 8.11 -19.20 2.23
CA GLU A 66 8.21 -20.44 3.03
C GLU A 66 6.83 -20.84 3.58
N LEU A 67 6.03 -19.88 4.04
CA LEU A 67 4.67 -20.14 4.49
C LEU A 67 3.79 -20.65 3.34
N LEU A 68 3.89 -20.06 2.15
CA LEU A 68 3.16 -20.52 0.96
C LEU A 68 3.56 -21.95 0.59
N ALA A 69 4.85 -22.24 0.52
CA ALA A 69 5.35 -23.59 0.21
C ALA A 69 4.80 -24.61 1.21
N TRP A 70 4.88 -24.31 2.50
CA TRP A 70 4.30 -25.15 3.54
C TRP A 70 2.78 -25.33 3.36
N CYS A 71 2.04 -24.29 3.03
CA CYS A 71 0.60 -24.40 2.75
C CYS A 71 0.31 -25.37 1.59
N ARG A 72 1.13 -25.38 0.55
CA ARG A 72 0.94 -26.24 -0.62
C ARG A 72 1.28 -27.72 -0.36
N GLU A 73 2.03 -27.99 0.68
CA GLU A 73 2.32 -29.36 1.16
C GLU A 73 1.16 -29.95 1.99
N GLN A 74 0.31 -29.08 2.59
CA GLN A 74 -0.81 -29.52 3.42
C GLN A 74 -2.06 -29.77 2.57
N ASP A 75 -2.63 -30.98 2.62
CA ASP A 75 -3.84 -31.34 1.81
C ASP A 75 -5.00 -30.38 1.98
N ARG A 76 -5.22 -29.88 3.20
CA ARG A 76 -6.29 -28.91 3.50
C ARG A 76 -6.04 -27.51 2.93
N LEU A 77 -4.80 -27.14 2.67
CA LEU A 77 -4.40 -25.78 2.30
C LEU A 77 -3.89 -25.67 0.86
N LYS A 78 -3.80 -26.79 0.13
CA LYS A 78 -3.28 -26.81 -1.24
C LYS A 78 -3.98 -25.84 -2.18
N THR A 79 -5.28 -25.67 -2.03
CA THR A 79 -6.12 -24.82 -2.88
C THR A 79 -6.48 -23.50 -2.22
N LEU A 80 -6.01 -23.25 -0.98
CA LEU A 80 -6.29 -21.99 -0.27
C LEU A 80 -5.80 -20.80 -1.09
N PRO A 81 -6.67 -19.84 -1.43
CA PRO A 81 -6.26 -18.60 -2.07
C PRO A 81 -5.22 -17.88 -1.24
N PHE A 82 -4.07 -17.59 -1.86
CA PHE A 82 -2.93 -16.96 -1.21
C PHE A 82 -2.45 -15.79 -2.07
N ILE A 83 -2.55 -14.57 -1.55
CA ILE A 83 -2.13 -13.35 -2.23
C ILE A 83 -0.88 -12.83 -1.51
N MET A 84 0.20 -12.63 -2.26
CA MET A 84 1.39 -11.95 -1.74
C MET A 84 1.19 -10.44 -1.79
N VAL A 85 1.50 -9.75 -0.69
CA VAL A 85 1.47 -8.27 -0.58
C VAL A 85 2.89 -7.83 -0.25
N THR A 86 3.69 -7.46 -1.24
CA THR A 86 5.14 -7.34 -1.07
C THR A 86 5.74 -6.11 -1.75
N SER A 87 6.84 -5.60 -1.21
CA SER A 87 7.72 -4.61 -1.86
C SER A 87 8.60 -5.23 -2.96
N ARG A 88 8.74 -6.57 -2.98
CA ARG A 88 9.50 -7.29 -4.00
C ARG A 88 8.65 -7.55 -5.23
N GLY A 89 8.71 -6.62 -6.21
CA GLY A 89 8.06 -6.75 -7.51
C GLY A 89 9.01 -7.17 -8.64
N ASP A 90 10.22 -7.62 -8.33
CA ASP A 90 11.21 -8.02 -9.32
C ASP A 90 10.78 -9.31 -10.04
N LYS A 91 11.12 -9.42 -11.33
CA LYS A 91 10.70 -10.55 -12.17
C LYS A 91 11.07 -11.91 -11.56
N GLU A 92 12.24 -12.02 -10.95
CA GLU A 92 12.73 -13.26 -10.34
C GLU A 92 11.86 -13.70 -9.16
N ASN A 93 11.50 -12.77 -8.27
CA ASN A 93 10.64 -13.04 -7.13
C ASN A 93 9.21 -13.39 -7.55
N VAL A 94 8.67 -12.71 -8.56
CA VAL A 94 7.35 -13.03 -9.13
C VAL A 94 7.34 -14.45 -9.70
N VAL A 95 8.39 -14.87 -10.41
CA VAL A 95 8.52 -16.23 -10.95
C VAL A 95 8.56 -17.27 -9.83
N GLN A 96 9.34 -17.02 -8.76
CA GLN A 96 9.39 -17.92 -7.60
C GLN A 96 8.02 -18.07 -6.92
N ALA A 97 7.29 -16.97 -6.73
CA ALA A 97 5.95 -17.02 -6.15
C ALA A 97 4.97 -17.83 -7.02
N ILE A 98 5.02 -17.65 -8.35
CA ILE A 98 4.19 -18.41 -9.30
C ILE A 98 4.51 -19.90 -9.22
N GLN A 99 5.80 -20.27 -9.20
CA GLN A 99 6.24 -21.66 -9.06
C GLN A 99 5.80 -22.27 -7.73
N ALA A 100 5.82 -21.49 -6.64
CA ALA A 100 5.33 -21.91 -5.34
C ALA A 100 3.80 -21.99 -5.27
N GLY A 101 3.06 -21.56 -6.30
CA GLY A 101 1.61 -21.68 -6.38
C GLY A 101 0.84 -20.52 -5.73
N VAL A 102 1.38 -19.28 -5.79
CA VAL A 102 0.64 -18.08 -5.37
C VAL A 102 -0.60 -17.88 -6.25
N SER A 103 -1.69 -17.39 -5.67
CA SER A 103 -2.93 -17.12 -6.42
C SER A 103 -2.89 -15.78 -7.15
N ASP A 104 -2.33 -14.77 -6.52
CA ASP A 104 -2.11 -13.43 -7.09
C ASP A 104 -1.11 -12.65 -6.21
N PHE A 105 -0.71 -11.45 -6.63
CA PHE A 105 0.16 -10.59 -5.84
C PHE A 105 -0.25 -9.11 -5.93
N VAL A 106 0.13 -8.35 -4.91
CA VAL A 106 -0.04 -6.90 -4.79
C VAL A 106 1.30 -6.29 -4.43
N SER A 107 1.80 -5.37 -5.26
CA SER A 107 3.07 -4.68 -4.97
C SER A 107 2.84 -3.53 -4.01
N LYS A 108 3.67 -3.42 -2.97
CA LYS A 108 3.77 -2.22 -2.12
C LYS A 108 4.60 -1.15 -2.84
N PRO A 109 4.17 0.12 -2.85
CA PRO A 109 2.94 0.67 -2.27
C PRO A 109 1.71 0.34 -3.12
N PHE A 110 0.56 0.13 -2.47
CA PHE A 110 -0.72 -0.16 -3.13
C PHE A 110 -1.83 0.80 -2.71
N THR A 111 -2.82 0.97 -3.58
CA THR A 111 -4.08 1.63 -3.24
C THR A 111 -5.08 0.61 -2.68
N ASN A 112 -6.08 1.10 -1.94
CA ASN A 112 -7.19 0.25 -1.49
C ASN A 112 -7.88 -0.45 -2.67
N GLU A 113 -8.04 0.24 -3.80
CA GLU A 113 -8.67 -0.29 -5.00
C GLU A 113 -7.87 -1.46 -5.61
N GLN A 114 -6.54 -1.33 -5.69
CA GLN A 114 -5.66 -2.40 -6.18
C GLN A 114 -5.76 -3.65 -5.30
N LEU A 115 -5.71 -3.48 -3.97
CA LEU A 115 -5.88 -4.57 -3.02
C LEU A 115 -7.25 -5.25 -3.17
N LEU A 116 -8.32 -4.44 -3.14
CA LEU A 116 -9.70 -4.93 -3.24
C LEU A 116 -9.97 -5.67 -4.56
N THR A 117 -9.40 -5.22 -5.67
CA THR A 117 -9.54 -5.88 -6.97
C THR A 117 -8.99 -7.31 -6.93
N LYS A 118 -7.82 -7.51 -6.30
CA LYS A 118 -7.20 -8.83 -6.15
C LYS A 118 -7.98 -9.73 -5.19
N VAL A 119 -8.42 -9.18 -4.06
CA VAL A 119 -9.24 -9.88 -3.08
C VAL A 119 -10.58 -10.31 -3.69
N LYS A 120 -11.28 -9.41 -4.39
CA LYS A 120 -12.52 -9.75 -5.12
C LYS A 120 -12.31 -10.91 -6.07
N LYS A 121 -11.27 -10.84 -6.92
CA LYS A 121 -10.93 -11.90 -7.87
C LYS A 121 -10.70 -13.24 -7.17
N ALA A 122 -9.99 -13.26 -6.06
CA ALA A 122 -9.73 -14.48 -5.29
C ALA A 122 -11.02 -15.05 -4.68
N LEU A 123 -11.85 -14.20 -4.05
CA LEU A 123 -13.13 -14.60 -3.46
C LEU A 123 -14.16 -15.04 -4.51
N THR A 124 -14.18 -14.41 -5.69
CA THR A 124 -15.04 -14.85 -6.81
C THR A 124 -14.64 -16.24 -7.28
N LYS A 125 -13.32 -16.47 -7.46
CA LYS A 125 -12.82 -17.80 -7.87
C LYS A 125 -13.15 -18.89 -6.85
N ALA A 126 -13.18 -18.53 -5.56
CA ALA A 126 -13.55 -19.43 -4.47
C ALA A 126 -15.08 -19.57 -4.27
N GLY A 127 -15.91 -18.80 -4.99
CA GLY A 127 -17.36 -18.78 -4.81
C GLY A 127 -17.84 -18.15 -3.50
N LEU A 128 -17.02 -17.28 -2.91
CA LEU A 128 -17.23 -16.71 -1.56
C LEU A 128 -17.52 -15.20 -1.58
N LEU A 129 -17.56 -14.57 -2.75
CA LEU A 129 -17.74 -13.12 -2.85
C LEU A 129 -19.07 -12.66 -2.24
N ASP A 130 -20.18 -13.35 -2.53
CA ASP A 130 -21.50 -12.98 -2.02
C ASP A 130 -21.57 -13.11 -0.50
N ALA A 131 -20.94 -14.13 0.06
CA ALA A 131 -20.84 -14.33 1.51
C ALA A 131 -19.97 -13.23 2.17
N ALA A 132 -18.91 -12.79 1.51
CA ALA A 132 -18.06 -11.69 1.98
C ALA A 132 -18.78 -10.34 1.93
N MET A 133 -19.65 -10.13 0.96
CA MET A 133 -20.46 -8.91 0.81
C MET A 133 -21.70 -8.89 1.69
N ALA A 134 -22.14 -10.03 2.24
CA ALA A 134 -23.33 -10.12 3.05
C ALA A 134 -23.17 -9.32 4.35
N SER A 135 -24.00 -8.31 4.52
CA SER A 135 -24.16 -7.62 5.80
C SER A 135 -24.76 -8.59 6.82
N ALA A 136 -24.28 -8.58 8.06
CA ALA A 136 -24.99 -9.26 9.14
C ALA A 136 -26.43 -8.72 9.18
N PRO A 137 -27.47 -9.57 9.34
CA PRO A 137 -28.84 -9.08 9.43
C PRO A 137 -28.93 -8.08 10.57
N ILE A 138 -29.21 -6.83 10.23
CA ILE A 138 -29.56 -5.80 11.21
C ILE A 138 -30.80 -6.33 11.89
N ARG A 139 -30.71 -6.70 13.15
CA ARG A 139 -31.88 -6.91 13.98
C ARG A 139 -32.54 -5.56 14.11
N VAL A 140 -33.48 -5.29 13.21
CA VAL A 140 -34.36 -4.13 13.31
C VAL A 140 -35.24 -4.42 14.53
N SER A 141 -34.88 -3.85 15.66
CA SER A 141 -35.80 -3.67 16.77
C SER A 141 -36.87 -2.73 16.26
N THR A 142 -38.00 -3.28 15.87
CA THR A 142 -39.21 -2.52 15.58
C THR A 142 -39.73 -1.93 16.88
N THR A 143 -39.30 -0.70 17.18
CA THR A 143 -40.01 0.17 18.12
C THR A 143 -40.10 1.56 17.49
N LEU A 144 -41.27 1.83 16.95
CA LEU A 144 -42.00 3.11 16.89
C LEU A 144 -41.23 4.41 16.69
N GLY A 145 -41.51 5.07 15.58
CA GLY A 145 -41.17 6.48 15.37
C GLY A 145 -41.26 6.91 13.90
N ASN A 146 -42.49 6.83 13.30
CA ASN A 146 -42.79 7.69 12.16
C ASN A 146 -42.78 9.13 12.64
N ASP A 147 -41.98 9.95 12.00
CA ASP A 147 -42.19 11.37 11.68
C ASP A 147 -40.83 12.08 11.62
N SER A 148 -40.32 12.29 10.44
CA SER A 148 -39.38 13.40 10.11
C SER A 148 -38.66 13.26 8.77
N LEU A 149 -39.24 12.62 7.75
CA LEU A 149 -38.63 12.55 6.43
C LEU A 149 -39.38 13.34 5.32
N ASN A 150 -40.32 14.21 5.69
CA ASN A 150 -41.13 14.95 4.69
C ASN A 150 -40.84 16.47 4.58
N ALA A 151 -39.73 16.95 5.10
CA ALA A 151 -39.46 18.40 5.15
C ALA A 151 -38.33 18.90 4.23
N LEU A 152 -37.73 18.09 3.36
CA LEU A 152 -36.58 18.51 2.55
C LEU A 152 -36.67 18.27 1.03
N THR A 153 -37.86 18.02 0.46
CA THR A 153 -38.02 17.92 -0.99
C THR A 153 -39.01 18.96 -1.53
N GLY A 154 -38.63 20.21 -1.45
CA GLY A 154 -39.33 21.35 -2.08
C GLY A 154 -38.37 22.29 -2.75
N GLY A 155 -37.94 22.00 -3.97
CA GLY A 155 -37.10 22.93 -4.72
C GLY A 155 -36.75 22.37 -6.10
N LYS A 156 -37.55 22.75 -7.11
CA LYS A 156 -37.27 22.51 -8.54
C LYS A 156 -35.94 23.18 -8.93
N ALA A 157 -34.96 22.43 -9.38
CA ALA A 157 -33.80 22.94 -10.10
C ALA A 157 -33.84 22.48 -11.56
N GLN A 158 -33.89 23.46 -12.44
CA GLN A 158 -33.95 23.35 -13.88
C GLN A 158 -32.59 22.91 -14.43
N VAL A 159 -32.55 21.82 -15.19
CA VAL A 159 -31.35 21.35 -15.87
C VAL A 159 -31.11 22.16 -17.12
N VAL A 160 -30.01 22.93 -17.17
CA VAL A 160 -29.51 23.55 -18.38
C VAL A 160 -28.35 22.72 -18.90
N ALA A 161 -28.51 22.10 -20.07
CA ALA A 161 -27.47 21.39 -20.78
C ALA A 161 -26.50 22.37 -21.47
N PRO A 162 -25.18 22.22 -21.35
CA PRO A 162 -24.25 22.96 -22.19
C PRO A 162 -23.95 22.20 -23.49
N SER A 163 -24.09 22.95 -24.59
CA SER A 163 -23.80 22.52 -25.96
C SER A 163 -22.32 22.11 -26.16
N SER A 164 -22.14 21.05 -26.93
CA SER A 164 -20.89 20.58 -27.44
C SER A 164 -20.20 21.57 -28.37
N VAL A 165 -18.98 22.00 -28.00
CA VAL A 165 -18.06 22.63 -28.95
C VAL A 165 -16.86 21.72 -29.13
N ALA A 166 -16.73 21.17 -30.34
CA ALA A 166 -15.61 20.36 -30.79
C ALA A 166 -14.30 21.18 -30.78
N ARG A 167 -13.26 20.66 -30.16
CA ARG A 167 -11.90 21.22 -30.20
C ARG A 167 -10.99 20.24 -30.93
N PRO A 168 -10.17 20.73 -31.89
CA PRO A 168 -9.33 19.85 -32.72
C PRO A 168 -8.18 19.22 -31.95
N ALA A 169 -7.82 18.00 -32.35
CA ALA A 169 -6.74 17.20 -31.79
C ALA A 169 -5.37 17.89 -31.93
N PRO A 170 -4.51 17.86 -30.91
CA PRO A 170 -3.13 18.30 -31.04
C PRO A 170 -2.26 17.21 -31.70
N LYS A 171 -1.38 17.66 -32.58
CA LYS A 171 -0.32 16.87 -33.25
C LYS A 171 0.62 16.25 -32.21
N PRO A 172 1.21 15.06 -32.51
CA PRO A 172 2.17 14.44 -31.62
C PRO A 172 3.45 15.27 -31.51
N ALA A 173 3.82 15.61 -30.27
CA ALA A 173 5.10 16.23 -29.95
C ALA A 173 6.22 15.17 -29.96
N PRO A 174 7.48 15.55 -30.28
CA PRO A 174 8.56 14.61 -30.48
C PRO A 174 8.97 13.91 -29.19
N VAL A 175 9.28 12.62 -29.33
CA VAL A 175 9.78 11.73 -28.29
C VAL A 175 11.02 12.35 -27.63
N ALA A 176 10.90 12.77 -26.39
CA ALA A 176 12.01 13.20 -25.59
C ALA A 176 12.92 11.99 -25.28
N LYS A 177 14.21 12.15 -25.59
CA LYS A 177 15.28 11.20 -25.22
C LYS A 177 15.24 10.93 -23.71
N PRO A 178 15.63 9.72 -23.26
CA PRO A 178 15.69 9.42 -21.84
C PRO A 178 16.64 10.41 -21.16
N ALA A 179 16.11 11.12 -20.18
CA ALA A 179 16.88 12.04 -19.37
C ALA A 179 18.01 11.27 -18.66
N ALA A 180 19.19 11.83 -18.75
CA ALA A 180 20.42 11.36 -18.12
C ALA A 180 20.17 10.90 -16.69
N GLN A 181 20.72 9.74 -16.34
CA GLN A 181 20.88 9.27 -14.99
C GLN A 181 21.56 10.37 -14.16
N ALA A 182 20.79 11.06 -13.34
CA ALA A 182 21.33 11.97 -12.37
C ALA A 182 22.19 11.14 -11.41
N GLN A 183 23.48 11.45 -11.33
CA GLN A 183 24.40 10.86 -10.36
C GLN A 183 23.79 11.07 -8.96
N ALA A 184 23.52 9.97 -8.26
CA ALA A 184 22.98 9.99 -6.92
C ALA A 184 23.95 10.73 -5.98
N GLY A 185 23.62 11.97 -5.65
CA GLY A 185 24.34 12.77 -4.65
C GLY A 185 23.92 12.35 -3.24
N ARG A 186 24.78 12.56 -2.25
CA ARG A 186 24.44 12.36 -0.83
C ARG A 186 23.12 13.05 -0.49
N GLY A 187 22.19 12.35 0.15
CA GLY A 187 20.89 12.89 0.57
C GLY A 187 19.79 12.85 -0.48
N GLN A 188 19.96 12.06 -1.53
CA GLN A 188 18.92 11.78 -2.52
C GLN A 188 18.37 10.36 -2.34
N GLY A 189 17.11 10.18 -2.68
CA GLY A 189 16.42 8.89 -2.65
C GLY A 189 15.26 8.88 -3.64
N GLN A 190 14.60 7.75 -3.76
CA GLN A 190 13.38 7.60 -4.55
C GLN A 190 12.21 7.25 -3.63
N LEU A 191 11.14 8.02 -3.72
CA LEU A 191 9.91 7.75 -3.00
C LEU A 191 8.92 7.08 -3.96
N ARG A 192 8.56 5.84 -3.66
CA ARG A 192 7.52 5.10 -4.38
C ARG A 192 6.19 5.32 -3.70
N LEU A 193 5.28 5.90 -4.44
CA LEU A 193 3.88 6.13 -4.06
C LEU A 193 2.97 5.29 -4.94
N PRO A 194 1.71 5.08 -4.54
CA PRO A 194 0.72 4.45 -5.41
C PRO A 194 0.51 5.18 -6.75
N SER A 195 0.78 6.49 -6.76
CA SER A 195 0.71 7.35 -7.96
C SER A 195 1.94 7.27 -8.87
N GLY A 196 3.04 6.64 -8.43
CA GLY A 196 4.28 6.51 -9.19
C GLY A 196 5.54 6.71 -8.36
N ILE A 197 6.69 6.68 -9.03
CA ILE A 197 8.01 6.86 -8.41
C ILE A 197 8.44 8.32 -8.58
N GLN A 198 8.85 8.96 -7.49
CA GLN A 198 9.33 10.34 -7.49
C GLN A 198 10.72 10.43 -6.85
N PRO A 199 11.66 11.19 -7.43
CA PRO A 199 12.90 11.52 -6.77
C PRO A 199 12.60 12.39 -5.54
N CYS A 200 13.30 12.16 -4.45
CA CYS A 200 13.17 12.93 -3.23
C CYS A 200 14.53 13.33 -2.67
N VAL A 201 14.54 14.44 -1.94
CA VAL A 201 15.69 14.90 -1.18
C VAL A 201 15.45 14.67 0.30
N ILE A 202 16.40 14.05 0.99
CA ILE A 202 16.31 13.73 2.40
C ILE A 202 16.85 14.90 3.21
N LYS A 203 15.98 15.64 3.90
CA LYS A 203 16.32 16.78 4.75
C LYS A 203 16.77 16.35 6.15
N ALA A 204 16.09 15.36 6.69
CA ALA A 204 16.40 14.74 7.98
C ALA A 204 16.05 13.26 7.95
N LEU A 205 16.82 12.47 8.68
CA LEU A 205 16.67 11.03 8.79
C LEU A 205 16.85 10.63 10.25
N SER A 206 15.91 9.86 10.76
CA SER A 206 15.94 9.24 12.09
C SER A 206 15.60 7.76 11.97
N LEU A 207 15.66 7.00 13.07
CA LEU A 207 15.23 5.59 13.08
C LEU A 207 13.71 5.41 12.97
N LYS A 208 12.93 6.47 13.13
CA LYS A 208 11.45 6.40 13.12
C LYS A 208 10.84 7.06 11.89
N GLU A 209 11.49 8.10 11.37
CA GLU A 209 10.92 8.91 10.30
C GLU A 209 11.99 9.60 9.46
N ALA A 210 11.64 9.92 8.23
CA ALA A 210 12.42 10.73 7.30
C ALA A 210 11.63 11.99 6.91
N LEU A 211 12.31 13.13 6.87
CA LEU A 211 11.79 14.37 6.32
C LEU A 211 12.27 14.50 4.88
N LEU A 212 11.35 14.43 3.95
CA LEU A 212 11.62 14.40 2.52
C LEU A 212 11.11 15.67 1.84
N VAL A 213 11.78 16.09 0.79
CA VAL A 213 11.32 17.13 -0.11
C VAL A 213 11.16 16.53 -1.49
N VAL A 214 9.97 16.68 -2.06
CA VAL A 214 9.61 16.19 -3.40
C VAL A 214 9.04 17.31 -4.25
N ARG A 215 9.18 17.21 -5.56
CA ARG A 215 8.49 18.12 -6.46
C ARG A 215 7.01 17.78 -6.50
N ARG A 216 6.15 18.80 -6.52
CA ARG A 216 4.71 18.64 -6.67
C ARG A 216 4.40 18.01 -8.03
N GLY A 217 3.72 16.86 -8.02
CA GLY A 217 3.20 16.20 -9.21
C GLY A 217 1.76 16.64 -9.52
N GLU A 218 1.21 16.13 -10.63
CA GLU A 218 -0.19 16.35 -11.00
C GLU A 218 -1.15 15.77 -9.96
N VAL A 219 -0.80 14.61 -9.38
CA VAL A 219 -1.55 13.97 -8.31
C VAL A 219 -0.83 14.21 -6.99
N LEU A 220 -1.52 14.86 -6.06
CA LEU A 220 -0.98 15.08 -4.72
C LEU A 220 -0.99 13.75 -3.94
N PRO A 221 0.11 13.43 -3.24
CA PRO A 221 0.12 12.31 -2.32
C PRO A 221 -0.88 12.53 -1.19
N GLN A 222 -1.39 11.44 -0.61
CA GLN A 222 -2.35 11.52 0.50
C GLN A 222 -1.68 11.13 1.81
N VAL A 223 -2.07 11.79 2.90
CA VAL A 223 -1.68 11.39 4.26
C VAL A 223 -2.21 9.98 4.53
N LEU A 224 -1.42 9.17 5.23
CA LEU A 224 -1.66 7.75 5.51
C LEU A 224 -1.58 6.84 4.27
N SER A 225 -1.18 7.35 3.09
CA SER A 225 -0.84 6.48 1.97
C SER A 225 0.41 5.66 2.30
N SER A 226 0.36 4.36 2.02
CA SER A 226 1.55 3.52 2.06
C SER A 226 2.57 4.02 1.03
N ALA A 227 3.83 3.98 1.40
CA ALA A 227 4.93 4.41 0.53
C ALA A 227 6.18 3.57 0.82
N VAL A 228 7.09 3.52 -0.15
CA VAL A 228 8.40 2.88 0.01
C VAL A 228 9.48 3.91 -0.30
N LEU A 229 10.43 4.05 0.62
CA LEU A 229 11.58 4.91 0.43
C LEU A 229 12.79 4.06 0.01
N ASP A 230 13.26 4.25 -1.22
CA ASP A 230 14.48 3.65 -1.71
C ASP A 230 15.64 4.60 -1.41
N LEU A 231 16.61 4.12 -0.65
CA LEU A 231 17.84 4.82 -0.31
C LEU A 231 18.98 4.19 -1.09
N GLU A 232 19.60 4.97 -1.99
CA GLU A 232 20.78 4.54 -2.74
C GLU A 232 22.04 4.97 -1.98
N GLN A 233 23.00 4.07 -1.80
CA GLN A 233 24.29 4.41 -1.22
C GLN A 233 25.44 3.84 -2.05
N GLY A 234 26.32 4.76 -2.53
CA GLY A 234 27.67 4.52 -3.00
C GLY A 234 27.80 3.74 -4.30
N GLU A 235 29.04 3.46 -4.69
CA GLU A 235 29.45 2.79 -5.94
C GLU A 235 29.01 1.31 -6.06
N ARG A 236 28.40 0.72 -5.02
CA ARG A 236 27.92 -0.67 -4.99
C ARG A 236 26.41 -0.80 -4.94
N ALA A 237 25.65 0.17 -5.42
CA ALA A 237 24.20 0.06 -5.69
C ALA A 237 23.37 -0.83 -4.71
N GLU A 238 23.72 -0.85 -3.42
CA GLU A 238 22.86 -1.42 -2.41
C GLU A 238 21.72 -0.44 -2.17
N VAL A 239 20.52 -0.80 -2.66
CA VAL A 239 19.30 -0.03 -2.45
C VAL A 239 18.58 -0.62 -1.24
N ALA A 240 18.54 0.13 -0.14
CA ALA A 240 17.67 -0.24 0.97
C ALA A 240 16.26 0.26 0.70
N ARG A 241 15.31 -0.66 0.71
CA ARG A 241 13.89 -0.38 0.60
C ARG A 241 13.26 -0.35 1.98
N LEU A 242 12.80 0.83 2.37
CA LEU A 242 12.16 1.05 3.67
C LEU A 242 10.67 1.27 3.47
N ASN A 243 9.87 0.39 4.03
CA ASN A 243 8.41 0.51 4.00
C ASN A 243 7.94 1.52 5.04
N GLY A 244 6.90 2.26 4.70
CA GLY A 244 6.33 3.27 5.58
C GLY A 244 5.05 3.87 5.03
N TYR A 245 4.70 5.01 5.59
CA TYR A 245 3.55 5.79 5.19
C TYR A 245 3.82 7.30 5.31
N LEU A 246 3.06 8.07 4.56
CA LEU A 246 3.11 9.53 4.66
C LEU A 246 2.34 9.99 5.89
N HIS A 247 3.06 10.48 6.90
CA HIS A 247 2.47 10.97 8.14
C HIS A 247 1.94 12.40 8.01
N ALA A 248 2.68 13.26 7.31
CA ALA A 248 2.29 14.64 7.07
C ALA A 248 2.77 15.12 5.69
N ILE A 249 2.00 16.04 5.11
CA ILE A 249 2.31 16.70 3.83
C ILE A 249 2.10 18.19 4.03
N VAL A 250 3.14 18.97 3.78
CA VAL A 250 3.14 20.42 3.94
C VAL A 250 3.73 21.07 2.68
N ALA A 251 3.26 22.23 2.28
CA ALA A 251 3.94 23.00 1.26
C ALA A 251 5.34 23.38 1.76
N TYR A 252 6.37 23.19 0.93
CA TYR A 252 7.75 23.54 1.33
C TYR A 252 7.92 25.03 1.53
N GLU A 253 7.31 25.83 0.67
CA GLU A 253 7.19 27.27 0.84
C GLU A 253 5.77 27.61 1.35
N PRO A 254 5.60 28.69 2.13
CA PRO A 254 4.28 29.08 2.66
C PRO A 254 3.42 29.75 1.58
N LYS A 255 3.27 29.07 0.43
CA LYS A 255 2.48 29.53 -0.73
C LYS A 255 1.56 28.39 -1.19
N PRO A 256 0.30 28.71 -1.60
CA PRO A 256 -0.66 27.70 -2.05
C PRO A 256 -0.23 26.94 -3.33
N ASP A 257 0.58 27.58 -4.15
CA ASP A 257 1.09 27.13 -5.45
C ASP A 257 2.55 26.66 -5.40
N SER A 258 3.07 26.33 -4.20
CA SER A 258 4.43 25.81 -4.04
C SER A 258 4.67 24.60 -4.94
N ASP A 259 5.73 24.67 -5.76
CA ASP A 259 6.18 23.56 -6.63
C ASP A 259 6.83 22.42 -5.84
N TRP A 260 7.07 22.62 -4.54
CA TRP A 260 7.75 21.67 -3.68
C TRP A 260 6.92 21.36 -2.44
N LEU A 261 6.91 20.06 -2.09
CA LEU A 261 6.23 19.54 -0.91
C LEU A 261 7.26 18.99 0.07
N GLN A 262 7.02 19.23 1.33
CA GLN A 262 7.73 18.59 2.43
C GLN A 262 6.85 17.46 2.97
N LEU A 263 7.40 16.27 2.99
CA LEU A 263 6.72 15.05 3.42
C LEU A 263 7.38 14.52 4.69
N THR A 264 6.60 14.16 5.68
CA THR A 264 7.07 13.35 6.81
C THR A 264 6.71 11.91 6.52
N PHE A 265 7.72 11.09 6.26
CA PHE A 265 7.60 9.66 6.01
C PHE A 265 7.94 8.89 7.29
N ARG A 266 7.03 8.07 7.78
CA ARG A 266 7.26 7.20 8.94
C ARG A 266 7.56 5.78 8.51
N PHE A 267 8.64 5.24 9.07
CA PHE A 267 9.02 3.84 8.85
C PHE A 267 8.09 2.90 9.63
N VAL A 268 7.77 1.77 9.01
CA VAL A 268 7.01 0.67 9.64
C VAL A 268 7.81 -0.62 9.69
N ASP A 269 8.96 -0.65 9.00
CA ASP A 269 9.88 -1.79 9.06
C ASP A 269 10.43 -1.98 10.48
N GLN A 270 10.45 -3.23 10.94
CA GLN A 270 11.05 -3.65 12.22
C GLN A 270 12.22 -4.61 11.99
N ASP A 271 12.61 -4.82 10.74
CA ASP A 271 13.72 -5.68 10.35
C ASP A 271 15.05 -5.13 10.89
N ALA A 272 15.77 -5.95 11.65
CA ALA A 272 17.03 -5.58 12.28
C ALA A 272 18.11 -5.20 11.26
N GLU A 273 18.16 -5.83 10.09
CA GLU A 273 19.14 -5.52 9.03
C GLU A 273 18.85 -4.15 8.42
N LYS A 274 17.59 -3.85 8.11
CA LYS A 274 17.16 -2.54 7.61
C LYS A 274 17.39 -1.43 8.63
N MET A 275 17.13 -1.71 9.92
CA MET A 275 17.37 -0.74 11.00
C MET A 275 18.85 -0.51 11.24
N ASN A 276 19.70 -1.54 11.15
CA ASN A 276 21.16 -1.40 11.20
C ASN A 276 21.69 -0.59 10.01
N TYR A 277 21.17 -0.85 8.80
CA TYR A 277 21.50 -0.07 7.62
C TYR A 277 21.12 1.40 7.80
N LEU A 278 19.89 1.67 8.27
CA LEU A 278 19.41 3.03 8.55
C LEU A 278 20.29 3.74 9.60
N SER A 279 20.69 3.03 10.66
CA SER A 279 21.62 3.56 11.68
C SER A 279 22.97 3.98 11.08
N ARG A 280 23.53 3.18 10.16
CA ARG A 280 24.78 3.54 9.47
C ARG A 280 24.60 4.77 8.59
N LEU A 281 23.49 4.86 7.85
CA LEU A 281 23.18 6.03 7.03
C LEU A 281 23.09 7.32 7.85
N ILE A 282 22.43 7.26 9.01
CA ILE A 282 22.32 8.38 9.94
C ILE A 282 23.71 8.79 10.45
N ALA A 283 24.53 7.81 10.85
CA ALA A 283 25.88 8.04 11.35
C ALA A 283 26.81 8.68 10.29
N HIS A 284 26.64 8.34 9.00
CA HIS A 284 27.42 8.89 7.90
C HIS A 284 26.91 10.25 7.39
N GLY A 285 25.87 10.81 7.99
CA GLY A 285 25.36 12.14 7.68
C GLY A 285 24.72 12.26 6.30
N THR A 286 23.86 11.33 5.95
CA THR A 286 23.19 11.23 4.64
C THR A 286 22.17 12.36 4.38
N ALA A 287 21.75 13.11 5.40
CA ALA A 287 20.75 14.15 5.28
C ALA A 287 21.31 15.46 4.71
N GLN A 288 20.63 16.03 3.73
CA GLN A 288 20.97 17.31 3.10
C GLN A 288 20.25 18.47 3.80
N LYS A 289 20.84 18.97 4.90
CA LYS A 289 20.21 19.97 5.78
C LYS A 289 19.89 21.31 5.12
N HIS A 290 20.68 21.70 4.10
CA HIS A 290 20.63 23.03 3.46
C HIS A 290 20.11 23.02 2.02
N PHE A 291 19.29 22.05 1.66
CA PHE A 291 18.66 22.03 0.33
C PHE A 291 17.69 23.21 0.18
N VAL A 292 17.91 24.02 -0.86
CA VAL A 292 17.01 25.09 -1.31
C VAL A 292 16.55 24.74 -2.73
N PRO A 293 15.24 24.58 -2.99
CA PRO A 293 14.73 24.27 -4.31
C PRO A 293 15.03 25.41 -5.29
N GLY A 294 15.66 25.09 -6.43
CA GLY A 294 15.90 26.09 -7.49
C GLY A 294 17.16 26.95 -7.34
N ALA A 295 18.07 26.66 -6.40
CA ALA A 295 19.39 27.29 -6.29
C ALA A 295 20.46 26.55 -7.09
#